data_4aedc1054b000d9d73bc5fc89ef82eb7
#
_entry.id   4aedc1054b000d9d73bc5fc89ef82eb7
#
_cell.length_a   1.000
_cell.length_b   1.000
_cell.length_c   1.000
_cell.angle_alpha   90.00
_cell.angle_beta   90.00
_cell.angle_gamma   90.00
#
_symmetry.space_group_name_H-M   'P 1'
#
loop_
_entity.id
_entity.type
_entity.pdbx_description
1 polymer ?
#
loop_
_entity_poly.entity_id
_entity_poly.type
_entity_poly.pdbx_seq_one_letter_code
_entity_poly.pdbx_strand_id
1 'polypeptide(L)'
;MNKIPVRAGVCDGFIGNRILNKYADCAYFMMEDGASPYEIDNAVFDFGYPMGPFQMFDLAGGDIGWDDRKRRAAFRSNQERYVNIADRICEKGWFGQKTGRGYYKYTPEARRGAEDPEVLAIVEEERSVKGITPKNFTPEEIIRKYLAAMVNEGAKVLEENMALRPSDIDVTKLFGYAFPRHKGGPMKYADQYGLDKILSDLKEFEKEDPLFWKPADLIVKLVNEGKNFDSLN
;
A
#
# COMPACT_ATOMS: atom_id res chain seq x y z
N MET A 1 8.60 17.78 -24.42
CA MET A 1 7.75 17.65 -23.21
C MET A 1 8.63 17.29 -22.01
N ASN A 2 8.52 18.01 -20.89
CA ASN A 2 9.24 17.63 -19.66
C ASN A 2 8.48 16.49 -18.93
N LYS A 3 8.31 15.37 -19.61
CA LYS A 3 7.63 14.16 -19.10
C LYS A 3 8.52 12.95 -19.29
N ILE A 4 8.46 12.02 -18.35
CA ILE A 4 9.15 10.73 -18.43
C ILE A 4 8.11 9.72 -18.88
N PRO A 5 8.12 9.26 -20.15
CA PRO A 5 7.16 8.29 -20.64
C PRO A 5 7.53 6.89 -20.17
N VAL A 6 6.51 6.12 -19.76
CA VAL A 6 6.62 4.70 -19.48
C VAL A 6 5.54 3.98 -20.28
N ARG A 7 5.91 2.90 -20.99
CA ARG A 7 4.94 2.05 -21.66
C ARG A 7 4.23 1.18 -20.63
N ALA A 8 2.89 1.21 -20.67
CA ALA A 8 2.06 0.36 -19.79
C ALA A 8 1.12 -0.49 -20.63
N GLY A 9 0.96 -1.75 -20.25
CA GLY A 9 -0.15 -2.59 -20.69
C GLY A 9 -1.48 -2.09 -20.11
N VAL A 10 -2.61 -2.60 -20.63
CA VAL A 10 -3.94 -2.17 -20.19
C VAL A 10 -4.46 -3.12 -19.12
N CYS A 11 -4.57 -2.61 -17.89
CA CYS A 11 -5.23 -3.27 -16.78
C CYS A 11 -5.83 -2.21 -15.85
N ASP A 12 -6.65 -2.61 -14.87
CA ASP A 12 -7.20 -1.68 -13.88
C ASP A 12 -6.06 -1.04 -13.06
N GLY A 13 -5.97 0.30 -13.10
CA GLY A 13 -4.93 1.08 -12.43
C GLY A 13 -3.58 1.11 -13.15
N PHE A 14 -3.44 0.48 -14.31
CA PHE A 14 -2.16 0.37 -15.04
C PHE A 14 -1.03 -0.14 -14.12
N ILE A 15 0.18 0.42 -14.24
CA ILE A 15 1.31 0.08 -13.36
C ILE A 15 1.14 0.74 -11.98
N GLY A 16 0.93 2.05 -11.98
CA GLY A 16 1.07 2.87 -10.80
C GLY A 16 -0.03 2.68 -9.76
N ASN A 17 -1.30 2.82 -10.15
CA ASN A 17 -2.44 2.66 -9.24
C ASN A 17 -2.70 1.20 -8.88
N ARG A 18 -2.40 0.25 -9.78
CA ARG A 18 -2.50 -1.18 -9.47
C ARG A 18 -1.59 -1.55 -8.29
N ILE A 19 -0.33 -1.13 -8.33
CA ILE A 19 0.60 -1.34 -7.22
C ILE A 19 0.17 -0.52 -5.98
N LEU A 20 -0.31 0.74 -6.16
CA LEU A 20 -0.82 1.57 -5.07
C LEU A 20 -1.93 0.84 -4.30
N ASN A 21 -2.90 0.26 -5.00
CA ASN A 21 -4.01 -0.42 -4.36
C ASN A 21 -3.53 -1.55 -3.44
N LYS A 22 -2.50 -2.31 -3.82
CA LYS A 22 -1.99 -3.42 -3.00
C LYS A 22 -1.32 -2.95 -1.71
N TYR A 23 -0.46 -1.95 -1.76
CA TYR A 23 0.11 -1.47 -0.50
C TYR A 23 -0.85 -0.59 0.31
N ALA A 24 -1.89 -0.03 -0.31
CA ALA A 24 -3.01 0.58 0.39
C ALA A 24 -3.83 -0.48 1.15
N ASP A 25 -4.18 -1.60 0.51
CA ASP A 25 -4.86 -2.73 1.17
C ASP A 25 -4.02 -3.24 2.34
N CYS A 26 -2.69 -3.38 2.17
CA CYS A 26 -1.78 -3.75 3.24
C CYS A 26 -1.84 -2.77 4.43
N ALA A 27 -1.87 -1.46 4.17
CA ALA A 27 -2.01 -0.46 5.23
C ALA A 27 -3.36 -0.59 5.96
N TYR A 28 -4.45 -0.83 5.23
CA TYR A 28 -5.76 -1.11 5.84
C TYR A 28 -5.75 -2.39 6.70
N PHE A 29 -5.09 -3.45 6.24
CA PHE A 29 -4.98 -4.70 7.00
C PHE A 29 -4.18 -4.50 8.28
N MET A 30 -3.05 -3.83 8.23
CA MET A 30 -2.27 -3.50 9.42
C MET A 30 -3.06 -2.62 10.40
N MET A 31 -3.83 -1.65 9.87
CA MET A 31 -4.70 -0.81 10.70
C MET A 31 -5.79 -1.66 11.38
N GLU A 32 -6.42 -2.58 10.69
CA GLU A 32 -7.41 -3.48 11.29
C GLU A 32 -6.78 -4.46 12.28
N ASP A 33 -5.55 -4.94 12.01
CA ASP A 33 -4.85 -5.93 12.83
C ASP A 33 -4.21 -5.35 14.11
N GLY A 34 -4.07 -4.04 14.24
CA GLY A 34 -3.57 -3.49 15.52
C GLY A 34 -2.85 -2.14 15.45
N ALA A 35 -2.17 -1.80 14.35
CA ALA A 35 -1.54 -0.50 14.22
C ALA A 35 -2.58 0.62 14.08
N SER A 36 -2.29 1.81 14.61
CA SER A 36 -3.09 3.00 14.28
C SER A 36 -2.72 3.51 12.87
N PRO A 37 -3.60 4.28 12.20
CA PRO A 37 -3.25 4.93 10.95
C PRO A 37 -2.04 5.85 11.10
N TYR A 38 -1.85 6.43 12.28
CA TYR A 38 -0.75 7.35 12.60
C TYR A 38 0.60 6.66 12.74
N GLU A 39 0.64 5.49 13.39
CA GLU A 39 1.85 4.65 13.46
C GLU A 39 2.30 4.20 12.07
N ILE A 40 1.35 3.80 11.22
CA ILE A 40 1.64 3.40 9.84
C ILE A 40 2.18 4.58 9.03
N ASP A 41 1.53 5.74 9.11
CA ASP A 41 1.97 6.95 8.41
C ASP A 41 3.35 7.41 8.90
N ASN A 42 3.61 7.37 10.20
CA ASN A 42 4.91 7.73 10.77
C ASN A 42 6.01 6.78 10.28
N ALA A 43 5.78 5.47 10.30
CA ALA A 43 6.75 4.50 9.80
C ALA A 43 7.09 4.72 8.31
N VAL A 44 6.08 5.01 7.48
CA VAL A 44 6.25 5.28 6.05
C VAL A 44 6.96 6.63 5.83
N PHE A 45 6.65 7.65 6.63
CA PHE A 45 7.35 8.94 6.61
C PHE A 45 8.84 8.77 6.99
N ASP A 46 9.14 8.04 8.05
CA ASP A 46 10.50 7.78 8.53
C ASP A 46 11.32 6.95 7.53
N PHE A 47 10.66 6.10 6.74
CA PHE A 47 11.29 5.40 5.62
C PHE A 47 11.76 6.35 4.52
N GLY A 48 11.14 7.54 4.41
CA GLY A 48 11.54 8.62 3.50
C GLY A 48 10.47 9.10 2.52
N TYR A 49 9.22 8.67 2.66
CA TYR A 49 8.10 9.27 1.92
C TYR A 49 7.76 10.67 2.47
N PRO A 50 7.21 11.57 1.65
CA PRO A 50 6.81 12.90 2.12
C PRO A 50 5.59 12.87 3.05
N MET A 51 4.81 11.80 2.99
CA MET A 51 3.62 11.52 3.83
C MET A 51 3.31 10.03 3.82
N GLY A 52 2.59 9.56 4.82
CA GLY A 52 2.11 8.19 4.86
C GLY A 52 0.83 7.98 4.03
N PRO A 53 0.36 6.72 3.93
CA PRO A 53 -0.79 6.36 3.10
C PRO A 53 -2.09 7.05 3.52
N PHE A 54 -2.38 7.18 4.81
CA PHE A 54 -3.63 7.78 5.29
C PHE A 54 -3.66 9.29 5.09
N GLN A 55 -2.52 9.98 5.27
CA GLN A 55 -2.40 11.39 4.87
C GLN A 55 -2.57 11.57 3.35
N MET A 56 -2.03 10.65 2.55
CA MET A 56 -2.18 10.67 1.09
C MET A 56 -3.65 10.45 0.69
N PHE A 57 -4.38 9.54 1.35
CA PHE A 57 -5.82 9.34 1.11
C PHE A 57 -6.63 10.57 1.45
N ASP A 58 -6.33 11.23 2.56
CA ASP A 58 -6.97 12.49 2.96
C ASP A 58 -6.67 13.65 1.99
N LEU A 59 -5.45 13.68 1.43
CA LEU A 59 -5.08 14.67 0.40
C LEU A 59 -5.81 14.43 -0.92
N ALA A 60 -5.90 13.17 -1.36
CA ALA A 60 -6.59 12.80 -2.59
C ALA A 60 -8.11 12.99 -2.50
N GLY A 61 -8.66 12.74 -1.33
CA GLY A 61 -10.09 12.75 -1.03
C GLY A 61 -10.66 11.33 -0.91
N GLY A 62 -11.18 11.01 0.28
CA GLY A 62 -11.69 9.68 0.64
C GLY A 62 -12.87 9.22 -0.23
N ASP A 63 -13.66 10.15 -0.79
CA ASP A 63 -14.76 9.88 -1.71
C ASP A 63 -14.31 9.17 -2.99
N ILE A 64 -13.14 9.54 -3.54
CA ILE A 64 -12.59 8.88 -4.75
C ILE A 64 -12.33 7.40 -4.47
N GLY A 65 -11.65 7.09 -3.36
CA GLY A 65 -11.43 5.71 -2.94
C GLY A 65 -12.73 4.98 -2.59
N TRP A 66 -13.70 5.68 -2.01
CA TRP A 66 -15.00 5.12 -1.67
C TRP A 66 -15.80 4.72 -2.91
N ASP A 67 -15.82 5.57 -3.94
CA ASP A 67 -16.48 5.25 -5.21
C ASP A 67 -15.80 4.07 -5.92
N ASP A 68 -14.47 3.98 -5.88
CA ASP A 68 -13.75 2.82 -6.41
C ASP A 68 -14.08 1.54 -5.63
N ARG A 69 -14.11 1.58 -4.29
CA ARG A 69 -14.51 0.42 -3.47
C ARG A 69 -15.94 -0.03 -3.74
N LYS A 70 -16.88 0.91 -3.92
CA LYS A 70 -18.28 0.61 -4.32
C LYS A 70 -18.33 -0.04 -5.71
N ARG A 71 -17.56 0.48 -6.66
CA ARG A 71 -17.46 -0.09 -8.02
C ARG A 71 -16.95 -1.52 -7.99
N ARG A 72 -15.91 -1.79 -7.19
CA ARG A 72 -15.31 -3.11 -7.08
C ARG A 72 -16.16 -4.10 -6.27
N ALA A 73 -17.05 -3.64 -5.43
CA ALA A 73 -17.85 -4.50 -4.55
C ALA A 73 -18.61 -5.59 -5.32
N ALA A 74 -19.10 -5.27 -6.55
CA ALA A 74 -19.81 -6.23 -7.40
C ALA A 74 -18.93 -7.37 -7.94
N PHE A 75 -17.61 -7.22 -7.95
CA PHE A 75 -16.64 -8.17 -8.50
C PHE A 75 -15.73 -8.78 -7.44
N ARG A 76 -15.81 -8.29 -6.19
CA ARG A 76 -14.98 -8.76 -5.08
C ARG A 76 -15.33 -10.20 -4.74
N SER A 77 -14.31 -11.06 -4.65
CA SER A 77 -14.48 -12.42 -4.15
C SER A 77 -14.81 -12.42 -2.66
N ASN A 78 -15.70 -13.31 -2.23
CA ASN A 78 -15.99 -13.51 -0.81
C ASN A 78 -14.78 -14.04 0.00
N GLN A 79 -13.71 -14.47 -0.69
CA GLN A 79 -12.47 -14.91 -0.07
C GLN A 79 -11.49 -13.75 0.17
N GLU A 80 -11.71 -12.61 -0.48
CA GLU A 80 -10.86 -11.43 -0.28
C GLU A 80 -11.18 -10.74 1.03
N ARG A 81 -10.15 -10.47 1.83
CA ARG A 81 -10.28 -9.66 3.04
C ARG A 81 -10.73 -8.26 2.68
N TYR A 82 -11.69 -7.75 3.42
CA TYR A 82 -12.19 -6.39 3.28
C TYR A 82 -12.23 -5.64 4.61
N VAL A 83 -11.75 -4.39 4.61
CA VAL A 83 -11.70 -3.51 5.77
C VAL A 83 -12.73 -2.40 5.61
N ASN A 84 -13.74 -2.36 6.50
CA ASN A 84 -14.84 -1.39 6.42
C ASN A 84 -14.49 0.00 6.99
N ILE A 85 -13.37 0.14 7.70
CA ILE A 85 -13.00 1.37 8.42
C ILE A 85 -13.05 2.60 7.50
N ALA A 86 -12.47 2.46 6.27
CA ALA A 86 -12.47 3.53 5.28
C ALA A 86 -13.89 3.93 4.82
N ASP A 87 -14.81 2.97 4.72
CA ASP A 87 -16.21 3.25 4.34
C ASP A 87 -16.92 3.98 5.46
N ARG A 88 -16.75 3.53 6.71
CA ARG A 88 -17.34 4.19 7.89
C ARG A 88 -16.89 5.64 8.07
N ILE A 89 -15.63 5.94 7.75
CA ILE A 89 -15.11 7.31 7.74
C ILE A 89 -15.83 8.13 6.66
N CYS A 90 -15.98 7.57 5.45
CA CYS A 90 -16.68 8.22 4.34
C CYS A 90 -18.18 8.40 4.59
N GLU A 91 -18.86 7.45 5.25
CA GLU A 91 -20.27 7.54 5.64
C GLU A 91 -20.55 8.72 6.57
N LYS A 92 -19.55 9.14 7.36
CA LYS A 92 -19.61 10.35 8.18
C LYS A 92 -19.40 11.65 7.36
N GLY A 93 -19.15 11.56 6.05
CA GLY A 93 -18.81 12.70 5.21
C GLY A 93 -17.36 13.20 5.42
N TRP A 94 -16.49 12.39 6.03
CA TRP A 94 -15.10 12.75 6.29
C TRP A 94 -14.23 12.33 5.11
N PHE A 95 -14.12 13.22 4.12
CA PHE A 95 -13.43 12.95 2.86
C PHE A 95 -12.00 13.51 2.83
N GLY A 96 -11.40 13.77 3.98
CA GLY A 96 -10.04 14.26 4.09
C GLY A 96 -9.93 15.78 4.12
N GLN A 97 -8.84 16.31 3.58
CA GLN A 97 -8.51 17.75 3.68
C GLN A 97 -9.62 18.66 3.13
N LYS A 98 -10.28 18.28 2.04
CA LYS A 98 -11.34 19.07 1.41
C LYS A 98 -12.58 19.27 2.27
N THR A 99 -12.81 18.38 3.24
CA THR A 99 -13.91 18.49 4.21
C THR A 99 -13.40 18.85 5.61
N GLY A 100 -12.11 19.13 5.75
CA GLY A 100 -11.46 19.44 7.02
C GLY A 100 -11.29 18.23 7.94
N ARG A 101 -11.72 17.04 7.51
CA ARG A 101 -11.64 15.80 8.30
C ARG A 101 -11.63 14.56 7.41
N GLY A 102 -10.81 13.59 7.76
CA GLY A 102 -10.68 12.26 7.17
C GLY A 102 -10.13 11.31 8.21
N TYR A 103 -8.98 10.69 7.95
CA TYR A 103 -8.19 10.00 8.98
C TYR A 103 -7.59 10.97 10.00
N TYR A 104 -7.43 12.23 9.60
CA TYR A 104 -6.92 13.32 10.42
C TYR A 104 -7.93 14.46 10.50
N LYS A 105 -7.78 15.30 11.53
CA LYS A 105 -8.45 16.61 11.62
C LYS A 105 -7.53 17.68 11.06
N TYR A 106 -8.06 18.51 10.15
CA TYR A 106 -7.33 19.60 9.50
C TYR A 106 -7.85 20.94 9.99
N THR A 107 -6.97 21.74 10.57
CA THR A 107 -7.24 23.11 11.00
C THR A 107 -6.15 24.05 10.47
N PRO A 108 -6.34 25.38 10.50
CA PRO A 108 -5.29 26.32 10.11
C PRO A 108 -3.96 26.10 10.87
N GLU A 109 -4.02 25.63 12.12
CA GLU A 109 -2.89 25.34 12.99
C GLU A 109 -2.30 23.94 12.73
N ALA A 110 -3.11 23.00 12.30
CA ALA A 110 -2.74 21.60 12.02
C ALA A 110 -2.91 21.26 10.53
N ARG A 111 -2.18 21.95 9.67
CA ARG A 111 -2.27 21.77 8.21
C ARG A 111 -1.83 20.39 7.71
N ARG A 112 -0.97 19.71 8.46
CA ARG A 112 -0.57 18.32 8.17
C ARG A 112 -1.52 17.28 8.72
N GLY A 113 -2.57 17.73 9.43
CA GLY A 113 -3.52 16.90 10.14
C GLY A 113 -3.10 16.63 11.59
N ALA A 114 -4.06 16.71 12.50
CA ALA A 114 -3.94 16.24 13.88
C ALA A 114 -4.60 14.87 13.99
N GLU A 115 -4.07 14.01 14.85
CA GLU A 115 -4.68 12.74 15.18
C GLU A 115 -6.10 12.92 15.68
N ASP A 116 -7.00 12.01 15.30
CA ASP A 116 -8.41 12.08 15.62
C ASP A 116 -8.84 10.90 16.49
N PRO A 117 -9.17 11.12 17.79
CA PRO A 117 -9.63 10.04 18.65
C PRO A 117 -10.91 9.35 18.17
N GLU A 118 -11.76 10.03 17.41
CA GLU A 118 -12.97 9.40 16.86
C GLU A 118 -12.64 8.42 15.72
N VAL A 119 -11.56 8.64 14.98
CA VAL A 119 -11.05 7.66 14.01
C VAL A 119 -10.55 6.42 14.73
N LEU A 120 -9.80 6.59 15.82
CA LEU A 120 -9.36 5.45 16.64
C LEU A 120 -10.54 4.68 17.23
N ALA A 121 -11.61 5.38 17.66
CA ALA A 121 -12.83 4.73 18.14
C ALA A 121 -13.52 3.90 17.05
N ILE A 122 -13.55 4.38 15.79
CA ILE A 122 -14.09 3.60 14.65
C ILE A 122 -13.23 2.35 14.42
N VAL A 123 -11.92 2.48 14.48
CA VAL A 123 -10.98 1.35 14.31
C VAL A 123 -11.22 0.29 15.39
N GLU A 124 -11.30 0.69 16.65
CA GLU A 124 -11.55 -0.23 17.78
C GLU A 124 -12.93 -0.91 17.69
N GLU A 125 -13.96 -0.17 17.28
CA GLU A 125 -15.29 -0.73 17.08
C GLU A 125 -15.30 -1.80 15.99
N GLU A 126 -14.64 -1.55 14.85
CA GLU A 126 -14.51 -2.55 13.76
C GLU A 126 -13.76 -3.79 14.21
N ARG A 127 -12.67 -3.63 14.95
CA ARG A 127 -11.92 -4.75 15.55
C ARG A 127 -12.83 -5.57 16.47
N SER A 128 -13.58 -4.91 17.33
CA SER A 128 -14.51 -5.54 18.26
C SER A 128 -15.61 -6.34 17.53
N VAL A 129 -16.24 -5.74 16.51
CA VAL A 129 -17.28 -6.39 15.70
C VAL A 129 -16.74 -7.64 14.99
N LYS A 130 -15.49 -7.60 14.52
CA LYS A 130 -14.84 -8.74 13.84
C LYS A 130 -14.17 -9.71 14.80
N GLY A 131 -14.14 -9.46 16.11
CA GLY A 131 -13.46 -10.28 17.11
C GLY A 131 -11.94 -10.30 16.95
N ILE A 132 -11.36 -9.24 16.42
CA ILE A 132 -9.92 -9.13 16.19
C ILE A 132 -9.22 -8.71 17.49
N THR A 133 -8.23 -9.49 17.92
CA THR A 133 -7.31 -9.08 19.00
C THR A 133 -6.17 -8.28 18.39
N PRO A 134 -6.02 -6.99 18.77
CA PRO A 134 -4.98 -6.14 18.20
C PRO A 134 -3.56 -6.68 18.45
N LYS A 135 -2.72 -6.64 17.41
CA LYS A 135 -1.29 -6.91 17.50
C LYS A 135 -0.52 -5.60 17.67
N ASN A 136 0.64 -5.65 18.31
CA ASN A 136 1.59 -4.55 18.24
C ASN A 136 2.45 -4.69 17.00
N PHE A 137 2.66 -3.60 16.28
CA PHE A 137 3.54 -3.54 15.12
C PHE A 137 4.74 -2.64 15.43
N THR A 138 5.93 -3.11 15.12
CA THR A 138 7.10 -2.22 15.10
C THR A 138 7.14 -1.44 13.78
N PRO A 139 7.80 -0.26 13.74
CA PRO A 139 8.00 0.48 12.47
C PRO A 139 8.66 -0.37 11.39
N GLU A 140 9.60 -1.25 11.73
CA GLU A 140 10.25 -2.18 10.81
C GLU A 140 9.26 -3.18 10.23
N GLU A 141 8.36 -3.75 11.01
CA GLU A 141 7.33 -4.69 10.54
C GLU A 141 6.35 -4.00 9.61
N ILE A 142 5.93 -2.77 9.92
CA ILE A 142 5.07 -1.96 9.05
C ILE A 142 5.74 -1.79 7.69
N ILE A 143 7.00 -1.38 7.65
CA ILE A 143 7.74 -1.15 6.41
C ILE A 143 7.99 -2.45 5.65
N ARG A 144 8.34 -3.55 6.33
CA ARG A 144 8.52 -4.86 5.69
C ARG A 144 7.25 -5.29 4.95
N LYS A 145 6.08 -5.23 5.61
CA LYS A 145 4.79 -5.58 4.99
C LYS A 145 4.43 -4.63 3.84
N TYR A 146 4.56 -3.33 4.06
CA TYR A 146 4.23 -2.30 3.07
C TYR A 146 5.04 -2.45 1.78
N LEU A 147 6.35 -2.67 1.89
CA LEU A 147 7.24 -2.88 0.75
C LEU A 147 7.08 -4.26 0.13
N ALA A 148 6.89 -5.31 0.91
CA ALA A 148 6.63 -6.65 0.39
C ALA A 148 5.37 -6.68 -0.49
N ALA A 149 4.28 -6.03 -0.06
CA ALA A 149 3.06 -5.88 -0.87
C ALA A 149 3.32 -5.14 -2.19
N MET A 150 4.10 -4.04 -2.12
CA MET A 150 4.47 -3.24 -3.29
C MET A 150 5.32 -4.01 -4.29
N VAL A 151 6.35 -4.70 -3.81
CA VAL A 151 7.28 -5.48 -4.64
C VAL A 151 6.59 -6.70 -5.25
N ASN A 152 5.78 -7.39 -4.47
CA ASN A 152 5.04 -8.56 -4.94
C ASN A 152 4.08 -8.23 -6.08
N GLU A 153 3.33 -7.14 -5.95
CA GLU A 153 2.45 -6.69 -7.03
C GLU A 153 3.25 -6.16 -8.22
N GLY A 154 4.38 -5.49 -7.98
CA GLY A 154 5.32 -5.11 -9.04
C GLY A 154 5.82 -6.29 -9.85
N ALA A 155 6.14 -7.41 -9.21
CA ALA A 155 6.53 -8.64 -9.88
C ALA A 155 5.39 -9.23 -10.73
N LYS A 156 4.14 -9.25 -10.23
CA LYS A 156 2.96 -9.67 -11.01
C LYS A 156 2.70 -8.78 -12.22
N VAL A 157 2.91 -7.48 -12.08
CA VAL A 157 2.82 -6.51 -13.19
C VAL A 157 3.83 -6.83 -14.30
N LEU A 158 5.04 -7.32 -13.95
CA LEU A 158 6.03 -7.79 -14.92
C LEU A 158 5.63 -9.12 -15.55
N GLU A 159 5.19 -10.11 -14.76
CA GLU A 159 4.70 -11.41 -15.26
C GLU A 159 3.63 -11.28 -16.34
N GLU A 160 2.72 -10.34 -16.12
CA GLU A 160 1.60 -10.06 -17.01
C GLU A 160 1.95 -9.14 -18.18
N ASN A 161 3.23 -8.73 -18.32
CA ASN A 161 3.70 -7.78 -19.33
C ASN A 161 2.99 -6.41 -19.29
N MET A 162 2.49 -6.02 -18.14
CA MET A 162 1.92 -4.68 -17.93
C MET A 162 3.01 -3.61 -17.83
N ALA A 163 4.18 -3.95 -17.27
CA ALA A 163 5.43 -3.22 -17.43
C ALA A 163 6.45 -4.08 -18.20
N LEU A 164 7.34 -3.45 -18.94
CA LEU A 164 8.34 -4.17 -19.75
C LEU A 164 9.56 -4.54 -18.91
N ARG A 165 9.94 -3.67 -17.98
CA ARG A 165 11.17 -3.79 -17.18
C ARG A 165 10.90 -3.39 -15.73
N PRO A 166 11.67 -3.93 -14.77
CA PRO A 166 11.63 -3.47 -13.37
C PRO A 166 11.86 -1.97 -13.23
N SER A 167 12.79 -1.41 -14.01
CA SER A 167 13.07 0.03 -14.03
C SER A 167 11.88 0.90 -14.48
N ASP A 168 10.96 0.40 -15.28
CA ASP A 168 9.75 1.12 -15.66
C ASP A 168 8.79 1.27 -14.45
N ILE A 169 8.74 0.27 -13.57
CA ILE A 169 8.03 0.33 -12.30
C ILE A 169 8.70 1.33 -11.36
N ASP A 170 10.03 1.25 -11.23
CA ASP A 170 10.80 2.16 -10.38
C ASP A 170 10.59 3.62 -10.79
N VAL A 171 10.73 3.92 -12.07
CA VAL A 171 10.49 5.27 -12.63
C VAL A 171 9.05 5.74 -12.34
N THR A 172 8.06 4.86 -12.55
CA THR A 172 6.65 5.18 -12.25
C THR A 172 6.47 5.54 -10.78
N LYS A 173 7.05 4.77 -9.86
CA LYS A 173 6.92 4.99 -8.41
C LYS A 173 7.72 6.19 -7.92
N LEU A 174 8.90 6.44 -8.47
CA LEU A 174 9.73 7.58 -8.13
C LEU A 174 9.09 8.92 -8.52
N PHE A 175 8.54 9.00 -9.73
CA PHE A 175 8.07 10.26 -10.29
C PHE A 175 6.57 10.51 -10.15
N GLY A 176 5.78 9.44 -9.99
CA GLY A 176 4.33 9.53 -9.86
C GLY A 176 3.80 9.30 -8.45
N TYR A 177 4.56 8.63 -7.57
CA TYR A 177 4.08 8.14 -6.26
C TYR A 177 5.03 8.47 -5.11
N ALA A 178 5.97 9.37 -5.34
CA ALA A 178 6.89 9.90 -4.33
C ALA A 178 7.72 8.83 -3.58
N PHE A 179 7.99 7.68 -4.19
CA PHE A 179 8.93 6.71 -3.60
C PHE A 179 10.27 7.39 -3.31
N PRO A 180 10.94 7.12 -2.17
CA PRO A 180 12.17 7.81 -1.80
C PRO A 180 13.27 7.63 -2.85
N ARG A 181 13.71 8.74 -3.47
CA ARG A 181 14.63 8.72 -4.63
C ARG A 181 15.95 8.03 -4.34
N HIS A 182 16.49 8.21 -3.14
CA HIS A 182 17.76 7.61 -2.72
C HIS A 182 17.70 6.08 -2.59
N LYS A 183 16.50 5.51 -2.62
CA LYS A 183 16.27 4.06 -2.58
C LYS A 183 16.14 3.44 -3.98
N GLY A 184 16.03 4.26 -5.06
CA GLY A 184 16.07 3.82 -6.45
C GLY A 184 14.76 3.27 -7.02
N GLY A 185 13.70 3.18 -6.24
CA GLY A 185 12.42 2.57 -6.59
C GLY A 185 12.18 1.21 -5.91
N PRO A 186 10.95 0.67 -5.95
CA PRO A 186 10.62 -0.53 -5.19
C PRO A 186 11.33 -1.79 -5.68
N MET A 187 11.54 -1.96 -7.00
CA MET A 187 12.21 -3.14 -7.54
C MET A 187 13.70 -3.08 -7.26
N LYS A 188 14.30 -1.91 -7.44
CA LYS A 188 15.70 -1.66 -7.07
C LYS A 188 15.93 -1.82 -5.57
N TYR A 189 15.01 -1.34 -4.74
CA TYR A 189 15.07 -1.54 -3.30
C TYR A 189 15.02 -3.02 -2.93
N ALA A 190 14.15 -3.82 -3.58
CA ALA A 190 14.07 -5.25 -3.34
C ALA A 190 15.38 -5.98 -3.62
N ASP A 191 16.08 -5.60 -4.70
CA ASP A 191 17.40 -6.16 -5.01
C ASP A 191 18.46 -5.78 -3.97
N GLN A 192 18.42 -4.53 -3.47
CA GLN A 192 19.35 -4.05 -2.42
C GLN A 192 19.07 -4.68 -1.04
N TYR A 193 17.80 -4.87 -0.71
CA TYR A 193 17.38 -5.51 0.54
C TYR A 193 17.70 -7.02 0.53
N GLY A 194 17.64 -7.64 -0.64
CA GLY A 194 17.80 -9.06 -0.90
C GLY A 194 16.46 -9.68 -1.33
N LEU A 195 16.40 -10.15 -2.58
CA LEU A 195 15.16 -10.72 -3.13
C LEU A 195 14.76 -12.02 -2.43
N ASP A 196 15.73 -12.77 -1.92
CA ASP A 196 15.54 -13.94 -1.04
C ASP A 196 14.86 -13.58 0.28
N LYS A 197 15.19 -12.42 0.87
CA LYS A 197 14.54 -11.90 2.08
C LYS A 197 13.11 -11.47 1.78
N ILE A 198 12.86 -10.79 0.65
CA ILE A 198 11.50 -10.46 0.21
C ILE A 198 10.66 -11.74 0.06
N LEU A 199 11.21 -12.78 -0.55
CA LEU A 199 10.51 -14.07 -0.67
C LEU A 199 10.25 -14.72 0.69
N SER A 200 11.19 -14.63 1.62
CA SER A 200 11.03 -15.12 2.98
C SER A 200 9.93 -14.35 3.73
N ASP A 201 9.91 -13.02 3.61
CA ASP A 201 8.88 -12.16 4.20
C ASP A 201 7.48 -12.51 3.64
N LEU A 202 7.36 -12.65 2.32
CA LEU A 202 6.10 -13.04 1.68
C LEU A 202 5.59 -14.40 2.18
N LYS A 203 6.47 -15.41 2.30
CA LYS A 203 6.12 -16.75 2.83
C LYS A 203 5.74 -16.72 4.31
N GLU A 204 6.32 -15.81 5.08
CA GLU A 204 5.93 -15.57 6.48
C GLU A 204 4.52 -15.00 6.55
N PHE A 205 4.25 -13.94 5.77
CA PHE A 205 2.96 -13.24 5.74
C PHE A 205 1.84 -14.06 5.08
N GLU A 206 2.17 -14.94 4.13
CA GLU A 206 1.22 -15.86 3.48
C GLU A 206 0.48 -16.74 4.50
N LYS A 207 1.07 -17.00 5.66
CA LYS A 207 0.40 -17.74 6.75
C LYS A 207 -0.76 -16.94 7.38
N GLU A 208 -0.73 -15.61 7.28
CA GLU A 208 -1.79 -14.74 7.80
C GLU A 208 -2.94 -14.56 6.78
N ASP A 209 -2.59 -14.37 5.51
CA ASP A 209 -3.53 -14.25 4.39
C ASP A 209 -2.93 -14.88 3.12
N PRO A 210 -3.25 -16.17 2.85
CA PRO A 210 -2.69 -16.89 1.71
C PRO A 210 -3.07 -16.32 0.34
N LEU A 211 -4.20 -15.61 0.26
CA LEU A 211 -4.64 -15.02 -1.00
C LEU A 211 -3.88 -13.72 -1.30
N PHE A 212 -3.74 -12.86 -0.29
CA PHE A 212 -3.10 -11.56 -0.45
C PHE A 212 -1.58 -11.68 -0.61
N TRP A 213 -0.94 -12.52 0.22
CA TRP A 213 0.51 -12.62 0.33
C TRP A 213 1.14 -13.69 -0.57
N LYS A 214 0.34 -14.41 -1.38
CA LYS A 214 0.90 -15.40 -2.31
C LYS A 214 2.05 -14.79 -3.11
N PRO A 215 3.27 -15.34 -3.00
CA PRO A 215 4.43 -14.83 -3.73
C PRO A 215 4.19 -14.89 -5.24
N ALA A 216 4.61 -13.86 -5.96
CA ALA A 216 4.65 -13.85 -7.41
C ALA A 216 5.62 -14.93 -7.91
N ASP A 217 5.23 -15.67 -8.96
CA ASP A 217 6.03 -16.75 -9.51
C ASP A 217 7.40 -16.23 -10.03
N LEU A 218 7.43 -14.98 -10.52
CA LEU A 218 8.66 -14.32 -10.93
C LEU A 218 9.68 -14.18 -9.79
N ILE A 219 9.23 -13.78 -8.58
CA ILE A 219 10.13 -13.67 -7.42
C ILE A 219 10.69 -15.03 -7.08
N VAL A 220 9.82 -16.06 -7.02
CA VAL A 220 10.25 -17.44 -6.74
C VAL A 220 11.25 -17.93 -7.77
N LYS A 221 11.00 -17.69 -9.07
CA LYS A 221 11.89 -18.05 -10.16
C LYS A 221 13.25 -17.37 -10.06
N LEU A 222 13.27 -16.05 -9.87
CA LEU A 222 14.53 -15.29 -9.79
C LEU A 222 15.39 -15.75 -8.62
N VAL A 223 14.79 -15.96 -7.44
CA VAL A 223 15.51 -16.45 -6.25
C VAL A 223 16.09 -17.85 -6.51
N ASN A 224 15.31 -18.77 -7.10
CA ASN A 224 15.78 -20.12 -7.42
C ASN A 224 16.92 -20.13 -8.45
N GLU A 225 16.96 -19.16 -9.36
CA GLU A 225 18.00 -19.00 -10.36
C GLU A 225 19.21 -18.19 -9.85
N GLY A 226 19.19 -17.71 -8.61
CA GLY A 226 20.24 -16.83 -8.07
C GLY A 226 20.30 -15.46 -8.78
N LYS A 227 19.20 -15.02 -9.35
CA LYS A 227 19.03 -13.75 -10.06
C LYS A 227 18.23 -12.74 -9.24
N ASN A 228 18.18 -11.52 -9.74
CA ASN A 228 17.42 -10.42 -9.16
C ASN A 228 16.69 -9.63 -10.27
N PHE A 229 15.95 -8.57 -9.92
CA PHE A 229 15.23 -7.77 -10.90
C PHE A 229 16.14 -7.03 -11.86
N ASP A 230 17.34 -6.60 -11.43
CA ASP A 230 18.31 -5.95 -12.32
C ASP A 230 18.66 -6.81 -13.54
N SER A 231 18.57 -8.14 -13.43
CA SER A 231 18.82 -9.06 -14.55
C SER A 231 17.75 -9.02 -15.66
N LEU A 232 16.65 -8.32 -15.44
CA LEU A 232 15.53 -8.17 -16.38
C LEU A 232 15.45 -6.77 -17.03
N ASN A 233 16.39 -5.87 -16.73
CA ASN A 233 16.44 -4.51 -17.28
C ASN A 233 17.10 -4.44 -18.67
#